data_9ec4af50704f95f29041593bb1d5d90c
#
_entry.id   9ec4af50704f95f29041593bb1d5d90c
#
_cell.length_a   1.000
_cell.length_b   1.000
_cell.length_c   1.000
_cell.angle_alpha   90.00
_cell.angle_beta   90.00
_cell.angle_gamma   90.00
#
_symmetry.space_group_name_H-M   'P 1'
#
loop_
_entity.id
_entity.type
_entity.pdbx_description
1 polymer ?
#
loop_
_entity_poly.entity_id
_entity_poly.type
_entity_poly.pdbx_seq_one_letter_code
_entity_poly.pdbx_strand_id
1 'polypeptide(L)'
;HERGLDCLVQSNDLLIQKCGISIKWDARSLLAFGDQHISEFYSDYDLMVIDHPHVPDAVHADAVVAFEELTTPSQLDLLEATSVGASHESYLYKGKHWALAIDTAAQVSAFRPDKADRSPVFWHEVFDLAKKKELLWAHKPVDAFSTFATLMAQKGRPLQGNAKYIDQEMALEVLEFMIELASLVPDFCAKSNPIEIAEVLSGTDDYAYGICMYGYSNYSRDGFRKNVLVYDDLPSFDGRATGSQLGGAGIA
;
A
#
# COMPACT_ATOMS: atom_id res chain seq x y z
N HIS A 1 -4.27 -1.19 -11.58
CA HIS A 1 -5.19 -0.08 -11.31
C HIS A 1 -4.88 1.07 -12.26
N GLU A 2 -5.89 1.79 -12.77
CA GLU A 2 -5.74 2.89 -13.74
C GLU A 2 -4.68 3.91 -13.32
N ARG A 3 -4.64 4.30 -12.07
CA ARG A 3 -3.63 5.24 -11.52
C ARG A 3 -2.18 4.83 -11.84
N GLY A 4 -1.83 3.57 -11.66
CA GLY A 4 -0.48 3.07 -11.91
C GLY A 4 -0.19 2.89 -13.41
N LEU A 5 -1.19 2.47 -14.19
CA LEU A 5 -1.02 2.22 -15.62
C LEU A 5 -0.96 3.50 -16.44
N ASP A 6 -1.81 4.49 -16.14
CA ASP A 6 -1.94 5.70 -16.96
C ASP A 6 -0.62 6.47 -17.09
N CYS A 7 0.14 6.61 -16.01
CA CYS A 7 1.43 7.31 -16.04
C CYS A 7 2.48 6.53 -16.86
N LEU A 8 2.48 5.20 -16.79
CA LEU A 8 3.39 4.35 -17.56
C LEU A 8 3.06 4.40 -19.06
N VAL A 9 1.78 4.35 -19.43
CA VAL A 9 1.35 4.48 -20.83
C VAL A 9 1.71 5.87 -21.39
N GLN A 10 1.45 6.93 -20.63
CA GLN A 10 1.77 8.29 -21.08
C GLN A 10 3.28 8.57 -21.17
N SER A 11 4.12 7.87 -20.39
CA SER A 11 5.58 8.00 -20.48
C SER A 11 6.17 7.37 -21.75
N ASN A 12 5.40 6.53 -22.47
CA ASN A 12 5.90 5.80 -23.64
C ASN A 12 6.37 6.74 -24.77
N ASP A 13 5.64 7.84 -25.02
CA ASP A 13 6.04 8.82 -26.06
C ASP A 13 7.40 9.46 -25.73
N LEU A 14 7.67 9.72 -24.46
CA LEU A 14 8.95 10.24 -23.99
C LEU A 14 10.08 9.21 -24.15
N LEU A 15 9.81 7.94 -23.89
CA LEU A 15 10.75 6.84 -24.11
C LEU A 15 11.10 6.68 -25.59
N ILE A 16 10.11 6.74 -26.48
CA ILE A 16 10.33 6.70 -27.93
C ILE A 16 11.22 7.86 -28.36
N GLN A 17 10.92 9.09 -27.91
CA GLN A 17 11.69 10.27 -28.26
C GLN A 17 13.14 10.23 -27.75
N LYS A 18 13.34 9.78 -26.52
CA LYS A 18 14.68 9.81 -25.87
C LYS A 18 15.53 8.59 -26.18
N CYS A 19 14.92 7.42 -26.28
CA CYS A 19 15.64 6.15 -26.33
C CYS A 19 15.30 5.30 -27.55
N GLY A 20 14.28 5.65 -28.33
CA GLY A 20 13.80 4.84 -29.45
C GLY A 20 13.10 3.55 -29.00
N ILE A 21 12.72 3.44 -27.72
CA ILE A 21 12.12 2.25 -27.13
C ILE A 21 10.62 2.49 -26.95
N SER A 22 9.81 1.51 -27.37
CA SER A 22 8.36 1.49 -27.12
C SER A 22 8.03 0.32 -26.20
N ILE A 23 7.25 0.57 -25.15
CA ILE A 23 6.79 -0.43 -24.21
C ILE A 23 5.29 -0.67 -24.40
N LYS A 24 4.92 -1.93 -24.59
CA LYS A 24 3.52 -2.35 -24.57
C LYS A 24 3.19 -2.86 -23.18
N TRP A 25 2.23 -2.25 -22.53
CA TRP A 25 1.78 -2.61 -21.19
C TRP A 25 0.56 -3.53 -21.24
N ASP A 26 0.66 -4.67 -20.57
CA ASP A 26 -0.46 -5.57 -20.30
C ASP A 26 -0.91 -5.38 -18.84
N ALA A 27 -2.16 -4.93 -18.67
CA ALA A 27 -2.73 -4.69 -17.34
C ALA A 27 -3.38 -5.96 -16.80
N ARG A 28 -3.10 -6.29 -15.54
CA ARG A 28 -3.78 -7.35 -14.80
C ARG A 28 -4.70 -6.76 -13.72
N SER A 29 -5.73 -7.49 -13.35
CA SER A 29 -6.55 -7.12 -12.20
C SER A 29 -5.72 -7.23 -10.91
N LEU A 30 -6.05 -6.42 -9.91
CA LEU A 30 -5.39 -6.47 -8.59
C LEU A 30 -5.54 -7.86 -7.94
N LEU A 31 -6.65 -8.55 -8.19
CA LEU A 31 -6.90 -9.90 -7.71
C LEU A 31 -5.95 -10.92 -8.36
N ALA A 32 -5.78 -10.84 -9.69
CA ALA A 32 -4.86 -11.71 -10.42
C ALA A 32 -3.38 -11.44 -10.06
N PHE A 33 -3.06 -10.23 -9.64
CA PHE A 33 -1.71 -9.84 -9.22
C PHE A 33 -1.30 -10.49 -7.89
N GLY A 34 -2.23 -10.70 -6.96
CA GLY A 34 -1.97 -11.34 -5.66
C GLY A 34 -2.03 -12.87 -5.67
N ASP A 35 -2.73 -13.47 -6.66
CA ASP A 35 -3.07 -14.90 -6.63
C ASP A 35 -2.21 -15.75 -7.58
N GLN A 36 -1.51 -15.15 -8.55
CA GLN A 36 -0.66 -15.88 -9.50
C GLN A 36 0.81 -15.82 -9.09
N HIS A 37 1.45 -16.99 -9.03
CA HIS A 37 2.88 -17.08 -8.77
C HIS A 37 3.67 -16.52 -9.96
N ILE A 38 4.71 -15.73 -9.69
CA ILE A 38 5.50 -15.05 -10.72
C ILE A 38 6.09 -16.02 -11.75
N SER A 39 6.44 -17.24 -11.33
CA SER A 39 6.98 -18.29 -12.20
C SER A 39 6.05 -18.74 -13.34
N GLU A 40 4.77 -18.37 -13.28
CA GLU A 40 3.80 -18.78 -14.30
C GLU A 40 3.79 -17.86 -15.54
N PHE A 41 4.38 -16.65 -15.41
CA PHE A 41 4.25 -15.65 -16.48
C PHE A 41 5.48 -14.80 -16.76
N TYR A 42 6.54 -14.85 -15.94
CA TYR A 42 7.70 -13.96 -16.10
C TYR A 42 8.38 -14.10 -17.47
N SER A 43 8.37 -15.30 -18.06
CA SER A 43 8.99 -15.55 -19.37
C SER A 43 8.29 -14.87 -20.55
N ASP A 44 7.09 -14.34 -20.34
CA ASP A 44 6.28 -13.70 -21.38
C ASP A 44 6.53 -12.18 -21.46
N TYR A 45 7.32 -11.63 -20.51
CA TYR A 45 7.52 -10.19 -20.37
C TYR A 45 9.00 -9.82 -20.23
N ASP A 46 9.36 -8.67 -20.80
CA ASP A 46 10.69 -8.07 -20.66
C ASP A 46 10.80 -7.23 -19.38
N LEU A 47 9.68 -6.70 -18.89
CA LEU A 47 9.56 -5.90 -17.68
C LEU A 47 8.32 -6.31 -16.90
N MET A 48 8.42 -6.29 -15.59
CA MET A 48 7.29 -6.56 -14.69
C MET A 48 7.15 -5.44 -13.66
N VAL A 49 5.90 -5.12 -13.32
CA VAL A 49 5.62 -4.29 -12.15
C VAL A 49 5.21 -5.22 -11.01
N ILE A 50 5.99 -5.22 -9.94
CA ILE A 50 5.81 -6.10 -8.78
C ILE A 50 5.77 -5.30 -7.48
N ASP A 51 5.09 -5.83 -6.47
CA ASP A 51 5.17 -5.31 -5.12
C ASP A 51 6.40 -5.88 -4.40
N HIS A 52 7.00 -5.10 -3.49
CA HIS A 52 8.22 -5.50 -2.79
C HIS A 52 8.13 -6.85 -2.02
N PRO A 53 6.99 -7.30 -1.45
CA PRO A 53 6.91 -8.61 -0.82
C PRO A 53 7.13 -9.79 -1.79
N HIS A 54 6.96 -9.59 -3.10
CA HIS A 54 7.15 -10.62 -4.11
C HIS A 54 8.61 -10.74 -4.59
N VAL A 55 9.49 -9.84 -4.19
CA VAL A 55 10.91 -9.87 -4.60
C VAL A 55 11.61 -11.20 -4.25
N PRO A 56 11.47 -11.75 -3.02
CA PRO A 56 12.09 -13.04 -2.72
C PRO A 56 11.63 -14.18 -3.65
N ASP A 57 10.34 -14.24 -3.97
CA ASP A 57 9.78 -15.27 -4.84
C ASP A 57 10.27 -15.11 -6.29
N ALA A 58 10.34 -13.86 -6.79
CA ALA A 58 10.88 -13.54 -8.09
C ALA A 58 12.35 -13.97 -8.23
N VAL A 59 13.16 -13.69 -7.20
CA VAL A 59 14.58 -14.09 -7.16
C VAL A 59 14.75 -15.59 -7.07
N HIS A 60 13.94 -16.29 -6.28
CA HIS A 60 14.01 -17.76 -6.17
C HIS A 60 13.54 -18.45 -7.44
N ALA A 61 12.65 -17.83 -8.21
CA ALA A 61 12.19 -18.31 -9.51
C ALA A 61 13.15 -17.97 -10.67
N ASP A 62 14.26 -17.27 -10.41
CA ASP A 62 15.18 -16.74 -11.43
C ASP A 62 14.46 -15.87 -12.48
N ALA A 63 13.45 -15.13 -12.04
CA ALA A 63 12.52 -14.39 -12.88
C ALA A 63 12.93 -12.91 -13.08
N VAL A 64 13.95 -12.44 -12.36
CA VAL A 64 14.40 -11.04 -12.36
C VAL A 64 15.92 -10.95 -12.34
N VAL A 65 16.46 -9.85 -12.86
CA VAL A 65 17.90 -9.55 -12.88
C VAL A 65 18.18 -8.42 -11.88
N ALA A 66 19.30 -8.52 -11.16
CA ALA A 66 19.70 -7.49 -10.22
C ALA A 66 20.12 -6.21 -10.95
N PHE A 67 19.65 -5.05 -10.48
CA PHE A 67 19.98 -3.76 -11.09
C PHE A 67 21.47 -3.38 -10.97
N GLU A 68 22.21 -3.93 -10.02
CA GLU A 68 23.66 -3.81 -9.95
C GLU A 68 24.38 -4.39 -11.19
N GLU A 69 23.71 -5.28 -11.94
CA GLU A 69 24.24 -5.85 -13.19
C GLU A 69 23.87 -5.01 -14.43
N LEU A 70 22.88 -4.12 -14.29
CA LEU A 70 22.31 -3.32 -15.38
C LEU A 70 22.70 -1.83 -15.30
N THR A 71 23.05 -1.33 -14.11
CA THR A 71 23.28 0.09 -13.84
C THR A 71 24.62 0.31 -13.13
N THR A 72 25.02 1.58 -13.01
CA THR A 72 26.20 1.95 -12.22
C THR A 72 25.83 2.22 -10.76
N PRO A 73 26.76 2.05 -9.79
CA PRO A 73 26.51 2.40 -8.39
C PRO A 73 26.00 3.84 -8.22
N SER A 74 26.55 4.80 -8.95
CA SER A 74 26.14 6.20 -8.86
C SER A 74 24.70 6.45 -9.33
N GLN A 75 24.15 5.61 -10.21
CA GLN A 75 22.75 5.69 -10.60
C GLN A 75 21.84 5.14 -9.50
N LEU A 76 22.23 4.04 -8.84
CA LEU A 76 21.51 3.52 -7.68
C LEU A 76 21.55 4.49 -6.50
N ASP A 77 22.72 5.08 -6.21
CA ASP A 77 22.87 6.11 -5.17
C ASP A 77 21.94 7.31 -5.42
N LEU A 78 21.83 7.75 -6.70
CA LEU A 78 20.92 8.83 -7.07
C LEU A 78 19.45 8.45 -6.85
N LEU A 79 19.06 7.23 -7.21
CA LEU A 79 17.70 6.73 -7.00
C LEU A 79 17.39 6.64 -5.50
N GLU A 80 18.32 6.14 -4.68
CA GLU A 80 18.17 6.12 -3.24
C GLU A 80 17.97 7.53 -2.68
N ALA A 81 18.84 8.47 -3.03
CA ALA A 81 18.80 9.85 -2.55
C ALA A 81 17.54 10.63 -2.96
N THR A 82 16.87 10.22 -4.04
CA THR A 82 15.65 10.87 -4.57
C THR A 82 14.36 10.12 -4.26
N SER A 83 14.46 8.94 -3.65
CA SER A 83 13.32 8.11 -3.28
C SER A 83 12.64 8.60 -2.00
N VAL A 84 11.34 8.34 -1.88
CA VAL A 84 10.55 8.74 -0.72
C VAL A 84 10.53 7.61 0.31
N GLY A 85 10.92 7.93 1.55
CA GLY A 85 10.94 6.98 2.65
C GLY A 85 11.82 5.76 2.32
N ALA A 86 11.36 4.57 2.67
CA ALA A 86 12.06 3.31 2.42
C ALA A 86 11.69 2.66 1.08
N SER A 87 11.11 3.40 0.12
CA SER A 87 10.63 2.80 -1.14
C SER A 87 11.74 2.17 -1.98
N HIS A 88 12.91 2.81 -2.08
CA HIS A 88 14.04 2.23 -2.79
C HIS A 88 14.59 0.98 -2.06
N GLU A 89 14.82 1.10 -0.75
CA GLU A 89 15.34 0.02 0.09
C GLU A 89 14.40 -1.20 0.14
N SER A 90 13.09 -1.01 -0.04
CA SER A 90 12.10 -2.10 0.01
C SER A 90 12.29 -3.17 -1.07
N TYR A 91 13.02 -2.87 -2.13
CA TYR A 91 13.37 -3.81 -3.20
C TYR A 91 14.75 -4.44 -3.05
N LEU A 92 15.42 -4.15 -1.92
CA LEU A 92 16.71 -4.77 -1.59
C LEU A 92 16.50 -6.17 -1.01
N TYR A 93 17.09 -7.17 -1.66
CA TYR A 93 17.07 -8.55 -1.17
C TYR A 93 18.44 -9.19 -1.41
N LYS A 94 18.98 -9.84 -0.38
CA LYS A 94 20.34 -10.43 -0.41
C LYS A 94 21.43 -9.47 -0.88
N GLY A 95 21.30 -8.18 -0.53
CA GLY A 95 22.28 -7.14 -0.82
C GLY A 95 22.27 -6.62 -2.26
N LYS A 96 21.22 -6.90 -3.04
CA LYS A 96 21.02 -6.39 -4.40
C LYS A 96 19.61 -5.83 -4.57
N HIS A 97 19.44 -4.84 -5.45
CA HIS A 97 18.15 -4.30 -5.86
C HIS A 97 17.58 -5.11 -7.02
N TRP A 98 16.37 -5.63 -6.85
CA TRP A 98 15.71 -6.50 -7.82
C TRP A 98 14.53 -5.84 -8.53
N ALA A 99 14.15 -4.66 -8.06
CA ALA A 99 13.24 -3.75 -8.75
C ALA A 99 13.55 -2.30 -8.36
N LEU A 100 13.10 -1.36 -9.17
CA LEU A 100 13.18 0.07 -8.89
C LEU A 100 11.80 0.61 -8.55
N ALA A 101 11.66 1.28 -7.42
CA ALA A 101 10.39 1.86 -6.98
C ALA A 101 9.87 2.88 -8.01
N ILE A 102 8.63 2.67 -8.48
CA ILE A 102 7.90 3.60 -9.36
C ILE A 102 6.69 4.22 -8.69
N ASP A 103 6.29 3.65 -7.57
CA ASP A 103 5.18 4.07 -6.72
C ASP A 103 5.52 3.73 -5.27
N THR A 104 5.03 4.54 -4.34
CA THR A 104 5.12 4.25 -2.91
C THR A 104 3.80 4.60 -2.25
N ALA A 105 3.43 3.81 -1.27
CA ALA A 105 2.22 3.99 -0.49
C ALA A 105 2.47 3.63 0.97
N ALA A 106 1.62 4.13 1.85
CA ALA A 106 1.58 3.77 3.25
C ALA A 106 0.13 3.66 3.69
N GLN A 107 -0.14 2.96 4.78
CA GLN A 107 -1.48 3.02 5.35
C GLN A 107 -1.75 4.42 5.90
N VAL A 108 -2.92 4.96 5.56
CA VAL A 108 -3.37 6.31 5.88
C VAL A 108 -4.83 6.30 6.31
N SER A 109 -5.31 7.39 6.89
CA SER A 109 -6.73 7.67 7.04
C SER A 109 -7.31 8.26 5.76
N ALA A 110 -8.62 8.09 5.56
CA ALA A 110 -9.39 8.79 4.55
C ALA A 110 -10.66 9.39 5.17
N PHE A 111 -11.06 10.57 4.73
CA PHE A 111 -12.32 11.16 5.18
C PHE A 111 -13.04 11.91 4.06
N ARG A 112 -14.31 12.12 4.27
CA ARG A 112 -15.22 12.91 3.43
C ARG A 112 -15.20 14.37 3.88
N PRO A 113 -14.64 15.31 3.10
CA PRO A 113 -14.55 16.72 3.50
C PRO A 113 -15.92 17.43 3.57
N ASP A 114 -16.96 16.85 2.98
CA ASP A 114 -18.34 17.33 3.09
C ASP A 114 -19.04 16.85 4.38
N LYS A 115 -18.43 15.94 5.14
CA LYS A 115 -18.96 15.35 6.39
C LYS A 115 -18.06 15.61 7.60
N ALA A 116 -16.79 15.89 7.39
CA ALA A 116 -15.81 16.03 8.45
C ALA A 116 -14.72 17.05 8.06
N ASP A 117 -14.23 17.77 9.04
CA ASP A 117 -13.18 18.78 8.86
C ASP A 117 -11.75 18.21 8.94
N ARG A 118 -11.58 17.03 9.53
CA ARG A 118 -10.28 16.36 9.74
C ARG A 118 -10.43 14.85 9.96
N SER A 119 -9.33 14.13 9.80
CA SER A 119 -9.20 12.75 10.27
C SER A 119 -9.05 12.65 11.79
N PRO A 120 -9.34 11.50 12.39
CA PRO A 120 -9.02 11.22 13.80
C PRO A 120 -7.50 11.22 14.01
N VAL A 121 -7.06 11.81 15.12
CA VAL A 121 -5.64 11.87 15.53
C VAL A 121 -5.30 10.74 16.50
N PHE A 122 -6.25 10.35 17.32
CA PHE A 122 -6.08 9.31 18.33
C PHE A 122 -6.95 8.09 18.03
N TRP A 123 -6.47 6.89 18.39
CA TRP A 123 -7.25 5.66 18.22
C TRP A 123 -8.58 5.64 18.99
N HIS A 124 -8.68 6.32 20.13
CA HIS A 124 -9.97 6.40 20.83
C HIS A 124 -11.04 7.16 20.01
N GLU A 125 -10.65 8.18 19.22
CA GLU A 125 -11.58 8.87 18.31
C GLU A 125 -12.11 7.92 17.22
N VAL A 126 -11.25 6.97 16.76
CA VAL A 126 -11.67 5.95 15.78
C VAL A 126 -12.76 5.06 16.34
N PHE A 127 -12.64 4.62 17.60
CA PHE A 127 -13.69 3.84 18.27
C PHE A 127 -14.99 4.62 18.42
N ASP A 128 -14.90 5.92 18.72
CA ASP A 128 -16.10 6.76 18.82
C ASP A 128 -16.81 6.92 17.47
N LEU A 129 -16.08 7.04 16.37
CA LEU A 129 -16.62 7.05 15.00
C LEU A 129 -17.22 5.70 14.62
N ALA A 130 -16.58 4.59 14.99
CA ALA A 130 -17.08 3.25 14.73
C ALA A 130 -18.41 2.99 15.48
N LYS A 131 -18.51 3.42 16.74
CA LYS A 131 -19.76 3.34 17.54
C LYS A 131 -20.90 4.15 16.93
N LYS A 132 -20.59 5.28 16.26
CA LYS A 132 -21.55 6.09 15.50
C LYS A 132 -21.91 5.52 14.14
N LYS A 133 -21.26 4.41 13.72
CA LYS A 133 -21.42 3.80 12.40
C LYS A 133 -20.96 4.69 11.23
N GLU A 134 -19.98 5.56 11.48
CA GLU A 134 -19.43 6.50 10.49
C GLU A 134 -18.13 6.00 9.88
N LEU A 135 -17.56 4.89 10.40
CA LEU A 135 -16.24 4.37 10.08
C LEU A 135 -16.31 3.10 9.23
N LEU A 136 -15.39 3.02 8.27
CA LEU A 136 -15.04 1.81 7.52
C LEU A 136 -13.57 1.42 7.75
N TRP A 137 -13.30 0.11 7.76
CA TRP A 137 -11.95 -0.44 7.86
C TRP A 137 -11.83 -1.70 6.99
N ALA A 138 -10.99 -1.64 5.96
CA ALA A 138 -10.65 -2.82 5.16
C ALA A 138 -9.84 -3.81 6.03
N HIS A 139 -10.38 -5.00 6.29
CA HIS A 139 -9.70 -6.00 7.11
C HIS A 139 -9.85 -7.43 6.62
N LYS A 140 -9.93 -7.63 5.30
CA LYS A 140 -9.69 -8.98 4.80
C LYS A 140 -8.26 -9.42 5.14
N PRO A 141 -7.90 -10.71 5.13
CA PRO A 141 -6.69 -11.21 5.79
C PRO A 141 -5.40 -10.45 5.52
N VAL A 142 -5.11 -10.07 4.28
CA VAL A 142 -3.88 -9.33 3.92
C VAL A 142 -3.91 -7.91 4.48
N ASP A 143 -5.05 -7.23 4.45
CA ASP A 143 -5.21 -5.86 4.94
C ASP A 143 -5.24 -5.82 6.48
N ALA A 144 -5.84 -6.85 7.10
CA ALA A 144 -5.76 -7.04 8.55
C ALA A 144 -4.32 -7.27 9.01
N PHE A 145 -3.53 -8.08 8.29
CA PHE A 145 -2.11 -8.27 8.60
C PHE A 145 -1.32 -6.95 8.47
N SER A 146 -1.59 -6.15 7.44
CA SER A 146 -0.97 -4.84 7.26
C SER A 146 -1.28 -3.90 8.44
N THR A 147 -2.55 -3.89 8.89
CA THR A 147 -2.96 -3.11 10.07
C THR A 147 -2.28 -3.63 11.34
N PHE A 148 -2.20 -4.95 11.53
CA PHE A 148 -1.48 -5.56 12.64
C PHE A 148 0.00 -5.11 12.68
N ALA A 149 0.69 -5.19 11.54
CA ALA A 149 2.09 -4.76 11.43
C ALA A 149 2.27 -3.27 11.78
N THR A 150 1.36 -2.42 11.29
CA THR A 150 1.35 -0.98 11.59
C THR A 150 1.15 -0.73 13.09
N LEU A 151 0.17 -1.37 13.73
CA LEU A 151 -0.11 -1.21 15.15
C LEU A 151 1.03 -1.72 16.03
N MET A 152 1.65 -2.85 15.68
CA MET A 152 2.85 -3.36 16.34
C MET A 152 3.99 -2.33 16.27
N ALA A 153 4.20 -1.69 15.12
CA ALA A 153 5.20 -0.64 14.95
C ALA A 153 4.89 0.60 15.79
N GLN A 154 3.63 1.06 15.81
CA GLN A 154 3.18 2.17 16.65
C GLN A 154 3.38 1.92 18.15
N LYS A 155 3.28 0.67 18.57
CA LYS A 155 3.57 0.21 19.94
C LYS A 155 5.08 0.01 20.20
N GLY A 156 5.96 0.34 19.25
CA GLY A 156 7.40 0.21 19.38
C GLY A 156 7.92 -1.23 19.25
N ARG A 157 7.15 -2.11 18.62
CA ARG A 157 7.49 -3.52 18.35
C ARG A 157 7.26 -3.86 16.88
N PRO A 158 7.96 -3.18 15.93
CA PRO A 158 7.79 -3.45 14.51
C PRO A 158 8.13 -4.91 14.19
N LEU A 159 7.40 -5.50 13.23
CA LEU A 159 7.73 -6.80 12.69
C LEU A 159 9.03 -6.69 11.88
N GLN A 160 9.98 -7.58 12.13
CA GLN A 160 11.24 -7.63 11.40
C GLN A 160 11.26 -8.91 10.57
N GLY A 161 11.60 -8.81 9.29
CA GLY A 161 11.55 -9.92 8.34
C GLY A 161 12.46 -11.11 8.67
N ASN A 162 13.47 -10.91 9.51
CA ASN A 162 14.38 -11.95 10.03
C ASN A 162 14.11 -12.32 11.49
N ALA A 163 13.09 -11.73 12.13
CA ALA A 163 12.77 -11.99 13.52
C ALA A 163 12.13 -13.38 13.67
N LYS A 164 12.72 -14.20 14.53
CA LYS A 164 12.14 -15.50 14.90
C LYS A 164 11.00 -15.38 15.91
N TYR A 165 10.85 -14.23 16.53
CA TYR A 165 9.92 -14.03 17.62
C TYR A 165 9.14 -12.73 17.44
N ILE A 166 7.83 -12.84 17.60
CA ILE A 166 6.93 -11.72 17.82
C ILE A 166 6.82 -11.54 19.34
N ASP A 167 6.81 -10.30 19.80
CA ASP A 167 6.45 -9.99 21.19
C ASP A 167 5.01 -10.43 21.43
N GLN A 168 4.84 -11.56 22.12
CA GLN A 168 3.52 -12.22 22.25
C GLN A 168 2.53 -11.38 23.06
N GLU A 169 3.00 -10.72 24.12
CA GLU A 169 2.13 -9.88 24.96
C GLU A 169 1.59 -8.70 24.14
N MET A 170 2.47 -8.00 23.43
CA MET A 170 2.09 -6.89 22.56
C MET A 170 1.23 -7.36 21.41
N ALA A 171 1.52 -8.51 20.80
CA ALA A 171 0.74 -9.06 19.71
C ALA A 171 -0.70 -9.40 20.14
N LEU A 172 -0.88 -9.95 21.35
CA LEU A 172 -2.21 -10.21 21.92
C LEU A 172 -2.97 -8.91 22.16
N GLU A 173 -2.32 -7.90 22.74
CA GLU A 173 -2.93 -6.57 22.96
C GLU A 173 -3.41 -5.96 21.63
N VAL A 174 -2.58 -6.03 20.57
CA VAL A 174 -2.93 -5.51 19.25
C VAL A 174 -4.07 -6.31 18.62
N LEU A 175 -4.07 -7.64 18.75
CA LEU A 175 -5.16 -8.47 18.24
C LEU A 175 -6.49 -8.21 18.95
N GLU A 176 -6.48 -8.06 20.28
CA GLU A 176 -7.67 -7.70 21.05
C GLU A 176 -8.24 -6.34 20.60
N PHE A 177 -7.35 -5.34 20.42
CA PHE A 177 -7.72 -4.04 19.87
C PHE A 177 -8.38 -4.16 18.49
N MET A 178 -7.79 -4.96 17.57
CA MET A 178 -8.33 -5.18 16.24
C MET A 178 -9.67 -5.92 16.26
N ILE A 179 -9.84 -6.90 17.14
CA ILE A 179 -11.10 -7.64 17.33
C ILE A 179 -12.20 -6.69 17.81
N GLU A 180 -11.90 -5.82 18.76
CA GLU A 180 -12.86 -4.82 19.24
C GLU A 180 -13.25 -3.87 18.09
N LEU A 181 -12.30 -3.34 17.33
CA LEU A 181 -12.58 -2.47 16.18
C LEU A 181 -13.41 -3.20 15.12
N ALA A 182 -13.07 -4.45 14.79
CA ALA A 182 -13.81 -5.26 13.83
C ALA A 182 -15.28 -5.47 14.23
N SER A 183 -15.55 -5.58 15.52
CA SER A 183 -16.93 -5.75 16.03
C SER A 183 -17.81 -4.50 15.85
N LEU A 184 -17.22 -3.35 15.60
CA LEU A 184 -17.90 -2.06 15.50
C LEU A 184 -18.14 -1.59 14.06
N VAL A 185 -17.35 -2.09 13.10
CA VAL A 185 -17.50 -1.76 11.68
C VAL A 185 -18.43 -2.75 10.96
N PRO A 186 -18.99 -2.40 9.79
CA PRO A 186 -19.87 -3.30 9.04
C PRO A 186 -19.22 -4.62 8.64
N ASP A 187 -19.97 -5.71 8.63
CA ASP A 187 -19.49 -7.07 8.31
C ASP A 187 -18.82 -7.19 6.92
N PHE A 188 -19.25 -6.39 5.95
CA PHE A 188 -18.64 -6.42 4.62
C PHE A 188 -17.17 -5.98 4.63
N CYS A 189 -16.75 -5.17 5.61
CA CYS A 189 -15.37 -4.72 5.77
C CYS A 189 -14.38 -5.90 5.90
N ALA A 190 -14.80 -7.04 6.48
CA ALA A 190 -14.00 -8.26 6.60
C ALA A 190 -13.68 -8.94 5.25
N LYS A 191 -14.40 -8.57 4.20
CA LYS A 191 -14.22 -9.11 2.85
C LYS A 191 -13.74 -8.06 1.86
N SER A 192 -13.62 -6.81 2.30
CA SER A 192 -13.25 -5.67 1.46
C SER A 192 -11.76 -5.35 1.55
N ASN A 193 -11.20 -4.96 0.43
CA ASN A 193 -9.88 -4.33 0.35
C ASN A 193 -10.01 -2.79 0.42
N PRO A 194 -8.90 -2.03 0.53
CA PRO A 194 -8.96 -0.56 0.60
C PRO A 194 -9.63 0.12 -0.60
N ILE A 195 -9.56 -0.46 -1.80
CA ILE A 195 -10.24 0.09 -2.98
C ILE A 195 -11.75 -0.06 -2.84
N GLU A 196 -12.23 -1.23 -2.43
CA GLU A 196 -13.66 -1.49 -2.22
C GLU A 196 -14.22 -0.59 -1.12
N ILE A 197 -13.45 -0.35 -0.05
CA ILE A 197 -13.82 0.63 0.98
C ILE A 197 -13.86 2.05 0.41
N ALA A 198 -12.88 2.45 -0.41
CA ALA A 198 -12.87 3.77 -1.03
C ALA A 198 -14.07 3.97 -1.98
N GLU A 199 -14.47 2.92 -2.73
CA GLU A 199 -15.68 2.94 -3.57
C GLU A 199 -16.94 3.17 -2.73
N VAL A 200 -17.10 2.47 -1.61
CA VAL A 200 -18.23 2.67 -0.70
C VAL A 200 -18.22 4.07 -0.10
N LEU A 201 -17.07 4.51 0.42
CA LEU A 201 -16.92 5.80 1.09
C LEU A 201 -17.17 6.98 0.14
N SER A 202 -16.68 6.88 -1.11
CA SER A 202 -16.85 7.94 -2.13
C SER A 202 -18.18 7.85 -2.88
N GLY A 203 -18.83 6.67 -2.91
CA GLY A 203 -20.03 6.42 -3.69
C GLY A 203 -21.34 6.58 -2.90
N THR A 204 -21.31 6.44 -1.57
CA THR A 204 -22.51 6.48 -0.71
C THR A 204 -22.50 7.69 0.24
N ASP A 205 -23.61 7.90 0.95
CA ASP A 205 -23.72 8.96 1.96
C ASP A 205 -23.74 8.42 3.40
N ASP A 206 -23.48 7.12 3.58
CA ASP A 206 -23.65 6.44 4.87
C ASP A 206 -22.44 6.60 5.80
N TYR A 207 -21.24 6.82 5.22
CA TYR A 207 -20.01 6.83 5.97
C TYR A 207 -19.22 8.13 5.76
N ALA A 208 -18.39 8.47 6.75
CA ALA A 208 -17.56 9.67 6.73
C ALA A 208 -16.06 9.37 6.71
N TYR A 209 -15.64 8.21 7.23
CA TYR A 209 -14.22 7.88 7.45
C TYR A 209 -13.85 6.48 6.98
N GLY A 210 -12.62 6.35 6.47
CA GLY A 210 -11.93 5.09 6.23
C GLY A 210 -10.60 5.07 6.99
N ILE A 211 -10.28 3.94 7.64
CA ILE A 211 -9.04 3.81 8.40
C ILE A 211 -8.17 2.69 7.82
N CYS A 212 -6.85 2.82 7.99
CA CYS A 212 -5.86 1.87 7.45
C CYS A 212 -6.05 1.64 5.93
N MET A 213 -6.36 2.71 5.23
CA MET A 213 -6.48 2.75 3.78
C MET A 213 -5.10 2.88 3.15
N TYR A 214 -4.92 2.40 1.93
CA TYR A 214 -3.82 2.89 1.09
C TYR A 214 -4.31 4.08 0.27
N GLY A 215 -3.48 5.14 0.15
CA GLY A 215 -3.85 6.42 -0.44
C GLY A 215 -3.99 6.39 -1.96
N TYR A 216 -5.06 5.81 -2.48
CA TYR A 216 -5.37 5.83 -3.91
C TYR A 216 -5.79 7.23 -4.35
N SER A 217 -4.83 8.04 -4.77
CA SER A 217 -4.99 9.48 -5.07
C SER A 217 -6.07 9.83 -6.09
N ASN A 218 -6.54 8.87 -6.89
CA ASN A 218 -7.66 9.06 -7.81
C ASN A 218 -8.93 9.52 -7.08
N TYR A 219 -9.19 9.00 -5.86
CA TYR A 219 -10.37 9.34 -5.08
C TYR A 219 -10.33 10.77 -4.52
N SER A 220 -9.16 11.43 -4.57
CA SER A 220 -9.00 12.84 -4.20
C SER A 220 -9.23 13.78 -5.41
N ARG A 221 -9.47 13.24 -6.61
CA ARG A 221 -9.73 14.04 -7.80
C ARG A 221 -11.21 14.36 -7.92
N ASP A 222 -11.51 15.63 -8.15
CA ASP A 222 -12.86 16.06 -8.46
C ASP A 222 -13.40 15.36 -9.73
N GLY A 223 -14.63 14.89 -9.67
CA GLY A 223 -15.29 14.18 -10.78
C GLY A 223 -14.86 12.72 -10.99
N PHE A 224 -13.91 12.17 -10.22
CA PHE A 224 -13.54 10.75 -10.33
C PHE A 224 -14.63 9.85 -9.75
N ARG A 225 -15.20 10.22 -8.58
CA ARG A 225 -16.37 9.56 -7.98
C ARG A 225 -17.37 10.63 -7.52
N LYS A 226 -18.51 10.20 -7.01
CA LYS A 226 -19.57 11.09 -6.50
C LYS A 226 -19.03 12.07 -5.44
N ASN A 227 -18.20 11.56 -4.55
CA ASN A 227 -17.64 12.32 -3.44
C ASN A 227 -16.11 12.20 -3.43
N VAL A 228 -15.45 13.30 -3.16
CA VAL A 228 -13.99 13.36 -3.00
C VAL A 228 -13.58 12.79 -1.65
N LEU A 229 -12.46 12.09 -1.59
CA LEU A 229 -11.81 11.67 -0.37
C LEU A 229 -10.55 12.50 -0.14
N VAL A 230 -10.32 12.88 1.12
CA VAL A 230 -9.06 13.47 1.57
C VAL A 230 -8.31 12.43 2.38
N TYR A 231 -7.04 12.23 2.06
CA TYR A 231 -6.16 11.33 2.79
C TYR A 231 -5.31 12.12 3.78
N ASP A 232 -5.09 11.53 4.94
CA ASP A 232 -4.39 12.15 6.06
C ASP A 232 -3.64 11.06 6.88
N ASP A 233 -2.83 11.47 7.83
CA ASP A 233 -2.09 10.55 8.69
C ASP A 233 -3.00 9.56 9.41
N LEU A 234 -2.47 8.38 9.72
CA LEU A 234 -3.14 7.43 10.61
C LEU A 234 -3.20 7.99 12.04
N PRO A 235 -4.25 7.67 12.79
CA PRO A 235 -4.26 7.92 14.22
C PRO A 235 -3.15 7.12 14.91
N SER A 236 -2.73 7.62 16.05
CA SER A 236 -1.75 6.95 16.91
C SER A 236 -2.21 6.90 18.37
N PHE A 237 -1.47 6.16 19.18
CA PHE A 237 -1.79 6.05 20.61
C PHE A 237 -1.42 7.29 21.40
N ASP A 238 -0.46 8.09 20.92
CA ASP A 238 0.05 9.30 21.59
C ASP A 238 -0.19 10.61 20.80
N GLY A 239 -0.88 10.53 19.67
CA GLY A 239 -1.22 11.68 18.82
C GLY A 239 -0.08 12.17 17.92
N ARG A 240 1.03 11.44 17.83
CA ARG A 240 2.12 11.76 16.92
C ARG A 240 1.96 11.01 15.62
N ALA A 241 2.29 11.68 14.52
CA ALA A 241 2.40 11.00 13.24
C ALA A 241 3.43 9.85 13.34
N THR A 242 3.03 8.67 12.90
CA THR A 242 3.87 7.46 12.95
C THR A 242 3.95 6.83 11.58
N GLY A 243 5.03 6.10 11.33
CA GLY A 243 5.12 5.24 10.16
C GLY A 243 4.06 4.16 10.17
N SER A 244 3.70 3.70 9.00
CA SER A 244 2.80 2.57 8.80
C SER A 244 3.41 1.57 7.83
N GLN A 245 2.75 0.44 7.61
CA GLN A 245 3.23 -0.53 6.65
C GLN A 245 3.39 0.09 5.27
N LEU A 246 4.57 -0.08 4.69
CA LEU A 246 4.89 0.33 3.34
C LEU A 246 4.16 -0.54 2.31
N GLY A 247 3.62 0.10 1.31
CA GLY A 247 3.15 -0.48 0.06
C GLY A 247 3.82 0.22 -1.12
N GLY A 248 3.43 -0.13 -2.30
CA GLY A 248 3.93 0.47 -3.53
C GLY A 248 4.35 -0.58 -4.55
N ALA A 249 4.72 -0.11 -5.73
CA ALA A 249 5.10 -0.95 -6.85
C ALA A 249 6.51 -0.60 -7.35
N GLY A 250 7.23 -1.59 -7.84
CA GLY A 250 8.54 -1.46 -8.48
C GLY A 250 8.56 -2.10 -9.85
N ILE A 251 9.40 -1.58 -10.72
CA ILE A 251 9.67 -2.18 -12.03
C ILE A 251 10.89 -3.08 -11.92
N ALA A 252 10.72 -4.33 -12.35
CA ALA A 252 11.74 -5.38 -12.37
C ALA A 252 11.96 -5.88 -13.78
#